data_35b192643d7cefc6159c9f237cca0f6d
#
_entry.id   35b192643d7cefc6159c9f237cca0f6d
#
_cell.length_a   1.000
_cell.length_b   1.000
_cell.length_c   1.000
_cell.angle_alpha   90.00
_cell.angle_beta   90.00
_cell.angle_gamma   90.00
#
_symmetry.space_group_name_H-M   'P 1'
#
loop_
_entity.id
_entity.type
_entity.pdbx_description
1 polymer ?
#
loop_
_entity_poly.entity_id
_entity_poly.type
_entity_poly.pdbx_seq_one_letter_code
_entity_poly.pdbx_strand_id
1 'polypeptide(L)'
;VYDIQFIKDSIWLATWSGANVSKWDSKDNWKSLTVENSNGGLIDNWVYAVEIEKSGRVWFGTESGISTYHKGKWKSFNHKNGLGASYEKVKQNNKAIMSMFQGQHHATQVSPAIPNIQTADYKPNYIVSMHLDKKNRLWIGTWGGGLSLLDTKNFTFRNFTTQEGLPGNFILALEEDLAGELWIGTNNGLSKFDGKTFQNFSRINGLESKFIFSLESTKSHSLWIGGHKTLTRIIINPETGNPLNLQ
;
A
#
# COMPACT_ATOMS: atom_id res chain seq x y z
N VAL A 1 3.75 2.93 15.34
CA VAL A 1 2.60 3.30 14.48
C VAL A 1 3.09 3.35 13.05
N TYR A 2 2.38 2.69 12.15
CA TYR A 2 2.70 2.63 10.72
C TYR A 2 1.74 3.49 9.89
N ASP A 3 0.47 3.58 10.31
CA ASP A 3 -0.56 4.37 9.64
C ASP A 3 -1.57 4.92 10.64
N ILE A 4 -2.18 6.07 10.30
CA ILE A 4 -3.14 6.79 11.14
C ILE A 4 -4.29 7.27 10.27
N GLN A 5 -5.51 6.89 10.65
CA GLN A 5 -6.72 7.33 9.97
C GLN A 5 -7.70 8.03 10.91
N PHE A 6 -8.32 9.09 10.43
CA PHE A 6 -9.33 9.84 11.15
C PHE A 6 -10.68 9.68 10.47
N ILE A 7 -11.71 9.30 11.22
CA ILE A 7 -13.09 9.31 10.75
C ILE A 7 -14.02 9.84 11.84
N LYS A 8 -14.75 10.90 11.52
CA LYS A 8 -15.63 11.59 12.48
C LYS A 8 -14.86 11.97 13.75
N ASP A 9 -15.24 11.37 14.88
CA ASP A 9 -14.68 11.57 16.21
C ASP A 9 -13.66 10.48 16.61
N SER A 10 -13.28 9.61 15.70
CA SER A 10 -12.43 8.45 15.99
C SER A 10 -11.07 8.51 15.26
N ILE A 11 -10.05 8.10 15.96
CA ILE A 11 -8.69 7.89 15.43
C ILE A 11 -8.38 6.39 15.43
N TRP A 12 -7.84 5.91 14.31
CA TRP A 12 -7.40 4.54 14.12
C TRP A 12 -5.91 4.49 13.87
N LEU A 13 -5.22 3.58 14.52
CA LEU A 13 -3.79 3.38 14.42
C LEU A 13 -3.48 1.97 13.94
N ALA A 14 -2.63 1.85 12.92
CA ALA A 14 -2.00 0.61 12.52
C ALA A 14 -0.69 0.43 13.28
N THR A 15 -0.50 -0.71 13.94
CA THR A 15 0.68 -0.98 14.76
C THR A 15 1.18 -2.41 14.59
N TRP A 16 2.38 -2.70 15.11
CA TRP A 16 2.97 -4.04 15.13
C TRP A 16 2.31 -5.01 16.14
N SER A 17 1.42 -4.51 16.98
CA SER A 17 0.70 -5.28 18.00
C SER A 17 -0.83 -5.16 17.84
N GLY A 18 -1.31 -5.11 16.61
CA GLY A 18 -2.73 -4.97 16.26
C GLY A 18 -3.10 -3.59 15.77
N ALA A 19 -4.39 -3.36 15.58
CA ALA A 19 -4.97 -2.06 15.33
C ALA A 19 -5.55 -1.47 16.60
N ASN A 20 -5.47 -0.15 16.74
CA ASN A 20 -5.96 0.54 17.92
C ASN A 20 -6.94 1.63 17.52
N VAL A 21 -8.01 1.79 18.27
CA VAL A 21 -9.02 2.83 18.04
C VAL A 21 -9.37 3.55 19.33
N SER A 22 -9.50 4.87 19.24
CA SER A 22 -10.02 5.72 20.31
C SER A 22 -10.86 6.84 19.74
N LYS A 23 -11.66 7.48 20.58
CA LYS A 23 -12.25 8.77 20.25
C LYS A 23 -11.20 9.87 20.34
N TRP A 24 -11.28 10.85 19.46
CA TRP A 24 -10.33 11.96 19.38
C TRP A 24 -10.21 12.77 20.70
N ASP A 25 -11.31 12.93 21.41
CA ASP A 25 -11.39 13.69 22.67
C ASP A 25 -11.13 12.85 23.93
N SER A 26 -10.90 11.54 23.79
CA SER A 26 -10.71 10.60 24.89
C SER A 26 -9.23 10.34 25.13
N LYS A 27 -8.73 10.74 26.30
CA LYS A 27 -7.31 10.58 26.63
C LYS A 27 -6.86 9.13 26.88
N ASP A 28 -7.76 8.25 27.36
CA ASP A 28 -7.36 6.93 27.89
C ASP A 28 -8.21 5.74 27.46
N ASN A 29 -9.15 5.91 26.52
CA ASN A 29 -10.06 4.83 26.08
C ASN A 29 -9.64 4.19 24.76
N TRP A 30 -8.42 3.69 24.70
CA TRP A 30 -7.94 2.92 23.56
C TRP A 30 -8.50 1.50 23.61
N LYS A 31 -9.09 1.09 22.50
CA LYS A 31 -9.46 -0.29 22.25
C LYS A 31 -8.50 -0.89 21.25
N SER A 32 -7.79 -1.93 21.66
CA SER A 32 -6.92 -2.71 20.75
C SER A 32 -7.72 -3.84 20.11
N LEU A 33 -7.46 -4.07 18.84
CA LEU A 33 -7.94 -5.19 18.05
C LEU A 33 -6.75 -6.06 17.68
N THR A 34 -6.76 -7.30 18.13
CA THR A 34 -5.71 -8.29 17.89
C THR A 34 -6.30 -9.57 17.32
N VAL A 35 -5.44 -10.47 16.86
CA VAL A 35 -5.86 -11.81 16.42
C VAL A 35 -6.64 -12.52 17.52
N GLU A 36 -6.13 -12.45 18.76
CA GLU A 36 -6.69 -13.15 19.92
C GLU A 36 -8.07 -12.61 20.29
N ASN A 37 -8.21 -11.28 20.46
CA ASN A 37 -9.48 -10.70 20.94
C ASN A 37 -10.53 -10.54 19.83
N SER A 38 -10.14 -10.70 18.57
CA SER A 38 -11.05 -10.79 17.42
C SER A 38 -11.43 -12.22 17.07
N ASN A 39 -10.95 -13.23 17.82
CA ASN A 39 -11.12 -14.66 17.50
C ASN A 39 -10.65 -15.02 16.07
N GLY A 40 -9.48 -14.50 15.68
CA GLY A 40 -8.93 -14.69 14.32
C GLY A 40 -9.60 -13.83 13.24
N GLY A 41 -10.43 -12.88 13.60
CA GLY A 41 -11.05 -11.95 12.66
C GLY A 41 -10.04 -10.99 12.05
N LEU A 42 -9.12 -10.44 12.86
CA LEU A 42 -7.88 -9.84 12.38
C LEU A 42 -6.93 -10.97 12.03
N ILE A 43 -6.45 -11.03 10.78
CA ILE A 43 -5.64 -12.16 10.29
C ILE A 43 -4.21 -12.18 10.84
N ASP A 44 -3.69 -11.01 11.24
CA ASP A 44 -2.34 -10.86 11.77
C ASP A 44 -2.25 -9.60 12.65
N ASN A 45 -1.39 -9.63 13.69
CA ASN A 45 -1.16 -8.50 14.59
C ASN A 45 -0.23 -7.43 14.00
N TRP A 46 0.55 -7.72 12.96
CA TRP A 46 1.38 -6.74 12.29
C TRP A 46 0.54 -5.99 11.26
N VAL A 47 -0.07 -4.88 11.71
CA VAL A 47 -0.93 -4.03 10.87
C VAL A 47 -0.12 -2.85 10.36
N TYR A 48 0.01 -2.73 9.03
CA TYR A 48 0.79 -1.68 8.38
C TYR A 48 -0.05 -0.55 7.82
N ALA A 49 -1.29 -0.83 7.45
CA ALA A 49 -2.19 0.14 6.85
C ALA A 49 -3.62 -0.04 7.36
N VAL A 50 -4.34 1.07 7.45
CA VAL A 50 -5.75 1.13 7.85
C VAL A 50 -6.50 2.03 6.87
N GLU A 51 -7.67 1.59 6.39
CA GLU A 51 -8.56 2.38 5.55
C GLU A 51 -9.99 2.27 6.03
N ILE A 52 -10.77 3.35 5.90
CA ILE A 52 -12.11 3.41 6.47
C ILE A 52 -13.12 3.91 5.44
N GLU A 53 -14.09 3.06 5.11
CA GLU A 53 -15.20 3.43 4.24
C GLU A 53 -16.16 4.41 4.94
N LYS A 54 -16.84 5.23 4.15
CA LYS A 54 -17.95 6.10 4.64
C LYS A 54 -19.05 5.31 5.33
N SER A 55 -19.20 4.03 5.00
CA SER A 55 -20.13 3.08 5.64
C SER A 55 -19.75 2.72 7.09
N GLY A 56 -18.53 3.06 7.51
CA GLY A 56 -17.93 2.65 8.78
C GLY A 56 -17.27 1.27 8.73
N ARG A 57 -17.09 0.66 7.55
CA ARG A 57 -16.27 -0.53 7.39
C ARG A 57 -14.80 -0.13 7.47
N VAL A 58 -14.03 -0.88 8.27
CA VAL A 58 -12.60 -0.68 8.44
C VAL A 58 -11.85 -1.81 7.75
N TRP A 59 -10.78 -1.48 7.05
CA TRP A 59 -9.87 -2.39 6.40
C TRP A 59 -8.50 -2.31 7.07
N PHE A 60 -7.87 -3.46 7.26
CA PHE A 60 -6.55 -3.60 7.88
C PHE A 60 -5.64 -4.35 6.92
N GLY A 61 -4.53 -3.73 6.54
CA GLY A 61 -3.46 -4.34 5.77
C GLY A 61 -2.41 -4.90 6.70
N THR A 62 -2.11 -6.20 6.59
CA THR A 62 -1.23 -6.91 7.52
C THR A 62 -0.11 -7.66 6.79
N GLU A 63 0.78 -8.32 7.53
CA GLU A 63 1.81 -9.18 6.96
C GLU A 63 1.22 -10.48 6.35
N SER A 64 0.05 -10.90 6.79
CA SER A 64 -0.59 -12.16 6.37
C SER A 64 -1.79 -11.98 5.42
N GLY A 65 -2.09 -10.76 5.00
CA GLY A 65 -3.20 -10.42 4.12
C GLY A 65 -3.96 -9.18 4.59
N ILE A 66 -5.22 -9.09 4.19
CA ILE A 66 -6.12 -8.03 4.64
C ILE A 66 -7.26 -8.58 5.47
N SER A 67 -7.70 -7.80 6.45
CA SER A 67 -8.93 -8.06 7.21
C SER A 67 -9.87 -6.87 7.08
N THR A 68 -11.17 -7.12 7.19
CA THR A 68 -12.17 -6.07 7.29
C THR A 68 -13.13 -6.33 8.44
N TYR A 69 -13.49 -5.24 9.13
CA TYR A 69 -14.47 -5.25 10.22
C TYR A 69 -15.62 -4.32 9.91
N HIS A 70 -16.85 -4.81 10.01
CA HIS A 70 -18.06 -4.02 9.82
C HIS A 70 -19.22 -4.56 10.65
N LYS A 71 -19.81 -3.72 11.50
CA LYS A 71 -20.99 -4.04 12.33
C LYS A 71 -20.85 -5.39 13.08
N GLY A 72 -19.72 -5.59 13.75
CA GLY A 72 -19.44 -6.80 14.53
C GLY A 72 -18.98 -8.01 13.72
N LYS A 73 -18.88 -7.90 12.39
CA LYS A 73 -18.50 -9.01 11.50
C LYS A 73 -17.11 -8.79 10.92
N TRP A 74 -16.33 -9.85 10.93
CA TRP A 74 -15.01 -9.91 10.33
C TRP A 74 -15.01 -10.70 9.03
N LYS A 75 -14.11 -10.33 8.12
CA LYS A 75 -13.78 -11.12 6.93
C LYS A 75 -12.32 -10.85 6.57
N SER A 76 -11.59 -11.90 6.15
CA SER A 76 -10.18 -11.79 5.81
C SER A 76 -9.90 -12.39 4.43
N PHE A 77 -8.87 -11.86 3.77
CA PHE A 77 -8.45 -12.28 2.44
C PHE A 77 -6.93 -12.33 2.35
N ASN A 78 -6.44 -13.30 1.61
CA ASN A 78 -5.02 -13.47 1.35
C ASN A 78 -4.79 -13.92 -0.12
N HIS A 79 -3.58 -14.35 -0.43
CA HIS A 79 -3.23 -14.79 -1.79
C HIS A 79 -4.12 -15.93 -2.32
N LYS A 80 -4.60 -16.83 -1.47
CA LYS A 80 -5.55 -17.91 -1.87
C LYS A 80 -6.90 -17.36 -2.35
N ASN A 81 -7.24 -16.14 -1.96
CA ASN A 81 -8.46 -15.44 -2.39
C ASN A 81 -8.23 -14.52 -3.62
N GLY A 82 -7.00 -14.47 -4.16
CA GLY A 82 -6.66 -13.67 -5.32
C GLY A 82 -5.87 -12.37 -5.02
N LEU A 83 -5.49 -12.12 -3.76
CA LEU A 83 -4.65 -10.99 -3.38
C LEU A 83 -3.22 -11.18 -3.91
N GLY A 84 -2.68 -10.16 -4.58
CA GLY A 84 -1.37 -10.20 -5.22
C GLY A 84 -1.31 -11.11 -6.44
N ALA A 85 -0.50 -10.76 -7.42
CA ALA A 85 -0.29 -11.59 -8.60
C ALA A 85 0.51 -12.86 -8.27
N SER A 86 0.40 -13.91 -9.09
CA SER A 86 1.14 -15.16 -8.91
C SER A 86 2.66 -14.94 -9.05
N TYR A 87 3.44 -15.80 -8.39
CA TYR A 87 4.91 -15.78 -8.47
C TYR A 87 5.42 -15.85 -9.91
N GLU A 88 4.83 -16.73 -10.73
CA GLU A 88 5.20 -16.88 -12.13
C GLU A 88 5.12 -15.59 -12.93
N LYS A 89 4.14 -14.73 -12.59
CA LYS A 89 3.93 -13.45 -13.26
C LYS A 89 4.99 -12.40 -12.90
N VAL A 90 5.55 -12.45 -11.71
CA VAL A 90 6.45 -11.41 -11.16
C VAL A 90 7.91 -11.82 -11.06
N LYS A 91 8.24 -13.11 -11.12
CA LYS A 91 9.56 -13.68 -10.77
C LYS A 91 10.75 -13.08 -11.52
N GLN A 92 10.60 -12.79 -12.81
CA GLN A 92 11.70 -12.24 -13.61
C GLN A 92 12.10 -10.83 -13.17
N ASN A 93 11.10 -9.98 -12.94
CA ASN A 93 11.33 -8.60 -12.50
C ASN A 93 11.84 -8.55 -11.06
N ASN A 94 11.23 -9.33 -10.16
CA ASN A 94 11.61 -9.34 -8.74
C ASN A 94 13.06 -9.80 -8.54
N LYS A 95 13.53 -10.82 -9.23
CA LYS A 95 14.94 -11.30 -9.15
C LYS A 95 15.94 -10.22 -9.54
N ALA A 96 15.67 -9.46 -10.60
CA ALA A 96 16.56 -8.39 -11.05
C ALA A 96 16.70 -7.27 -10.01
N ILE A 97 15.70 -7.04 -9.20
CA ILE A 97 15.66 -5.95 -8.23
C ILE A 97 16.30 -6.35 -6.91
N MET A 98 16.14 -7.58 -6.44
CA MET A 98 16.70 -8.04 -5.16
C MET A 98 18.23 -8.12 -5.18
N SER A 99 18.84 -8.33 -6.33
CA SER A 99 20.29 -8.21 -6.44
C SER A 99 20.81 -6.80 -6.11
N MET A 100 19.96 -5.77 -6.21
CA MET A 100 20.28 -4.38 -5.85
C MET A 100 20.12 -4.09 -4.36
N PHE A 101 19.37 -4.91 -3.61
CA PHE A 101 19.16 -4.76 -2.17
C PHE A 101 20.23 -5.44 -1.30
N GLN A 102 21.10 -6.27 -1.88
CA GLN A 102 22.20 -6.90 -1.17
C GLN A 102 23.21 -5.84 -0.71
N GLY A 103 22.98 -5.26 0.45
CA GLY A 103 23.82 -4.22 1.07
C GLY A 103 23.09 -3.12 1.82
N GLN A 104 21.77 -3.11 1.88
CA GLN A 104 21.00 -2.12 2.64
C GLN A 104 20.32 -2.72 3.88
N HIS A 105 20.23 -1.94 4.96
CA HIS A 105 19.86 -2.34 6.33
C HIS A 105 18.53 -3.10 6.52
N HIS A 106 17.66 -3.17 5.52
CA HIS A 106 16.43 -3.96 5.56
C HIS A 106 16.60 -5.42 5.11
N ALA A 107 17.74 -5.78 4.55
CA ALA A 107 18.06 -7.15 4.13
C ALA A 107 18.58 -8.04 5.27
N THR A 108 18.91 -7.48 6.44
CA THR A 108 19.62 -8.16 7.53
C THR A 108 18.72 -8.82 8.59
N GLN A 109 17.41 -8.78 8.46
CA GLN A 109 16.49 -9.54 9.33
C GLN A 109 15.84 -10.75 8.64
N VAL A 110 16.48 -11.29 7.61
CA VAL A 110 16.12 -12.61 7.12
C VAL A 110 16.75 -13.62 8.07
N SER A 111 15.94 -14.22 8.94
CA SER A 111 16.35 -15.30 9.84
C SER A 111 17.14 -16.36 9.04
N PRO A 112 18.30 -16.85 9.54
CA PRO A 112 19.12 -17.86 8.84
C PRO A 112 18.45 -19.22 8.64
N ALA A 113 17.18 -19.36 9.03
CA ALA A 113 16.41 -20.59 8.97
C ALA A 113 15.52 -20.77 7.71
N ILE A 114 15.60 -19.88 6.71
CA ILE A 114 14.80 -20.03 5.48
C ILE A 114 15.67 -20.61 4.37
N PRO A 115 15.56 -21.93 4.06
CA PRO A 115 16.41 -22.59 3.08
C PRO A 115 16.05 -22.29 1.61
N ASN A 116 15.19 -21.29 1.30
CA ASN A 116 14.80 -20.98 -0.07
C ASN A 116 14.83 -19.48 -0.34
N ILE A 117 15.96 -19.01 -0.86
CA ILE A 117 16.19 -17.63 -1.35
C ILE A 117 15.13 -17.17 -2.38
N GLN A 118 14.36 -18.09 -2.95
CA GLN A 118 13.33 -17.79 -3.95
C GLN A 118 12.07 -17.11 -3.40
N THR A 119 11.83 -17.11 -2.09
CA THR A 119 10.61 -16.56 -1.47
C THR A 119 10.79 -15.21 -0.77
N ALA A 120 12.03 -14.76 -0.53
CA ALA A 120 12.28 -13.46 0.11
C ALA A 120 11.75 -12.27 -0.71
N ASP A 121 11.69 -12.42 -2.03
CA ASP A 121 11.32 -11.40 -3.02
C ASP A 121 9.83 -11.39 -3.34
N TYR A 122 9.07 -12.29 -2.75
CA TYR A 122 7.67 -12.45 -3.07
C TYR A 122 6.87 -12.84 -1.83
N LYS A 123 6.23 -11.84 -1.26
CA LYS A 123 5.31 -11.98 -0.13
C LYS A 123 3.98 -11.32 -0.49
N PRO A 124 3.12 -11.96 -1.30
CA PRO A 124 1.90 -11.36 -1.82
C PRO A 124 0.88 -11.05 -0.73
N ASN A 125 1.01 -11.65 0.44
CA ASN A 125 0.19 -11.37 1.61
C ASN A 125 0.72 -10.19 2.45
N TYR A 126 1.98 -9.79 2.25
CA TYR A 126 2.55 -8.67 3.00
C TYR A 126 2.07 -7.36 2.39
N ILE A 127 1.13 -6.72 3.08
CA ILE A 127 0.52 -5.46 2.66
C ILE A 127 1.36 -4.31 3.20
N VAL A 128 1.89 -3.51 2.30
CA VAL A 128 2.75 -2.37 2.62
C VAL A 128 1.97 -1.07 2.66
N SER A 129 1.00 -0.94 1.76
CA SER A 129 0.18 0.27 1.63
C SER A 129 -1.23 -0.08 1.19
N MET A 130 -2.19 0.75 1.57
CA MET A 130 -3.57 0.68 1.09
C MET A 130 -4.07 2.08 0.77
N HIS A 131 -5.04 2.17 -0.13
CA HIS A 131 -5.76 3.40 -0.42
C HIS A 131 -7.20 3.11 -0.85
N LEU A 132 -8.17 3.72 -0.19
CA LEU A 132 -9.58 3.64 -0.55
C LEU A 132 -9.94 4.82 -1.44
N ASP A 133 -10.17 4.57 -2.73
CA ASP A 133 -10.45 5.62 -3.70
C ASP A 133 -11.87 6.23 -3.55
N LYS A 134 -12.09 7.37 -4.19
CA LYS A 134 -13.39 8.09 -4.19
C LYS A 134 -14.55 7.26 -4.75
N LYS A 135 -14.26 6.17 -5.50
CA LYS A 135 -15.24 5.20 -6.01
C LYS A 135 -15.49 4.05 -5.04
N ASN A 136 -14.92 4.11 -3.83
CA ASN A 136 -15.00 3.08 -2.79
C ASN A 136 -14.42 1.72 -3.23
N ARG A 137 -13.33 1.75 -4.00
CA ARG A 137 -12.53 0.58 -4.35
C ARG A 137 -11.25 0.61 -3.52
N LEU A 138 -10.81 -0.53 -3.04
CA LEU A 138 -9.61 -0.62 -2.22
C LEU A 138 -8.41 -1.02 -3.08
N TRP A 139 -7.44 -0.13 -3.16
CA TRP A 139 -6.12 -0.38 -3.75
C TRP A 139 -5.18 -0.90 -2.68
N ILE A 140 -4.42 -1.93 -3.00
CA ILE A 140 -3.60 -2.66 -2.03
C ILE A 140 -2.23 -2.89 -2.61
N GLY A 141 -1.23 -2.31 -1.98
CA GLY A 141 0.18 -2.47 -2.32
C GLY A 141 0.77 -3.67 -1.59
N THR A 142 1.37 -4.59 -2.35
CA THR A 142 1.97 -5.80 -1.80
C THR A 142 3.49 -5.82 -1.95
N TRP A 143 4.16 -6.64 -1.14
CA TRP A 143 5.60 -6.87 -1.23
C TRP A 143 5.92 -7.89 -2.32
N GLY A 144 6.17 -7.38 -3.53
CA GLY A 144 6.57 -8.19 -4.68
C GLY A 144 5.45 -8.88 -5.46
N GLY A 145 4.20 -8.77 -5.02
CA GLY A 145 3.01 -9.29 -5.73
C GLY A 145 2.30 -8.24 -6.59
N GLY A 146 2.86 -7.04 -6.72
CA GLY A 146 2.27 -5.94 -7.48
C GLY A 146 1.16 -5.21 -6.72
N LEU A 147 0.35 -4.48 -7.48
CA LEU A 147 -0.81 -3.73 -7.02
C LEU A 147 -2.08 -4.56 -7.18
N SER A 148 -2.87 -4.69 -6.13
CA SER A 148 -4.19 -5.32 -6.18
C SER A 148 -5.29 -4.28 -6.05
N LEU A 149 -6.32 -4.41 -6.87
CA LEU A 149 -7.58 -3.68 -6.76
C LEU A 149 -8.65 -4.63 -6.26
N LEU A 150 -9.22 -4.33 -5.10
CA LEU A 150 -10.36 -5.04 -4.54
C LEU A 150 -11.66 -4.26 -4.78
N ASP A 151 -12.61 -4.89 -5.46
CA ASP A 151 -14.00 -4.44 -5.44
C ASP A 151 -14.61 -4.77 -4.07
N THR A 152 -14.86 -3.75 -3.25
CA THR A 152 -15.36 -3.93 -1.87
C THR A 152 -16.80 -4.41 -1.78
N LYS A 153 -17.54 -4.44 -2.90
CA LYS A 153 -18.92 -4.96 -2.98
C LYS A 153 -18.94 -6.46 -3.23
N ASN A 154 -18.14 -6.90 -4.21
CA ASN A 154 -18.14 -8.31 -4.68
C ASN A 154 -16.99 -9.11 -4.08
N PHE A 155 -16.01 -8.43 -3.46
CA PHE A 155 -14.77 -9.02 -2.94
C PHE A 155 -13.96 -9.77 -4.02
N THR A 156 -13.91 -9.20 -5.22
CA THR A 156 -13.12 -9.71 -6.33
C THR A 156 -11.85 -8.90 -6.51
N PHE A 157 -10.73 -9.58 -6.82
CA PHE A 157 -9.43 -8.95 -7.01
C PHE A 157 -9.06 -8.86 -8.50
N ARG A 158 -8.42 -7.75 -8.84
CA ARG A 158 -7.67 -7.57 -10.09
C ARG A 158 -6.25 -7.15 -9.75
N ASN A 159 -5.26 -7.83 -10.31
CA ASN A 159 -3.85 -7.58 -10.01
C ASN A 159 -3.14 -6.95 -11.20
N PHE A 160 -2.27 -5.98 -10.90
CA PHE A 160 -1.43 -5.27 -11.85
C PHE A 160 0.04 -5.45 -11.45
N THR A 161 0.87 -5.69 -12.44
CA THR A 161 2.30 -5.93 -12.29
C THR A 161 3.07 -5.14 -13.34
N THR A 162 4.36 -5.37 -13.44
CA THR A 162 5.18 -4.83 -14.53
C THR A 162 4.70 -5.29 -15.92
N GLN A 163 3.96 -6.39 -16.01
CA GLN A 163 3.36 -6.85 -17.27
C GLN A 163 2.19 -5.96 -17.72
N GLU A 164 1.47 -5.33 -16.78
CA GLU A 164 0.41 -4.36 -17.06
C GLU A 164 0.94 -2.93 -17.17
N GLY A 165 2.24 -2.71 -16.97
CA GLY A 165 2.89 -1.41 -17.16
C GLY A 165 3.35 -0.72 -15.88
N LEU A 166 3.28 -1.34 -14.71
CA LEU A 166 3.92 -0.80 -13.49
C LEU A 166 5.44 -0.78 -13.63
N PRO A 167 6.16 0.20 -13.03
CA PRO A 167 7.62 0.23 -13.08
C PRO A 167 8.27 -0.81 -12.16
N GLY A 168 7.55 -1.29 -11.14
CA GLY A 168 8.01 -2.29 -10.19
C GLY A 168 6.85 -3.02 -9.50
N ASN A 169 7.13 -4.20 -8.93
CA ASN A 169 6.12 -5.04 -8.27
C ASN A 169 6.07 -4.89 -6.74
N PHE A 170 6.97 -4.11 -6.15
CA PHE A 170 6.93 -3.75 -4.73
C PHE A 170 6.23 -2.41 -4.62
N ILE A 171 4.99 -2.40 -4.14
CA ILE A 171 4.17 -1.21 -4.06
C ILE A 171 4.28 -0.64 -2.65
N LEU A 172 4.95 0.50 -2.52
CA LEU A 172 5.37 1.06 -1.23
C LEU A 172 4.45 2.17 -0.72
N ALA A 173 3.87 2.94 -1.65
CA ALA A 173 2.96 4.03 -1.32
C ALA A 173 1.85 4.15 -2.35
N LEU A 174 0.67 4.57 -1.91
CA LEU A 174 -0.51 4.80 -2.73
C LEU A 174 -1.17 6.12 -2.31
N GLU A 175 -1.57 6.93 -3.28
CA GLU A 175 -2.25 8.20 -3.04
C GLU A 175 -3.17 8.54 -4.22
N GLU A 176 -4.35 9.10 -3.96
CA GLU A 176 -5.26 9.60 -5.00
C GLU A 176 -5.22 11.12 -5.04
N ASP A 177 -4.96 11.69 -6.20
CA ASP A 177 -4.96 13.14 -6.36
C ASP A 177 -6.38 13.75 -6.44
N LEU A 178 -6.46 15.07 -6.57
CA LEU A 178 -7.74 15.78 -6.64
C LEU A 178 -8.55 15.40 -7.89
N ALA A 179 -7.88 15.02 -8.98
CA ALA A 179 -8.51 14.57 -10.21
C ALA A 179 -9.06 13.14 -10.11
N GLY A 180 -8.68 12.40 -9.08
CA GLY A 180 -9.06 10.99 -8.88
C GLY A 180 -8.15 10.02 -9.63
N GLU A 181 -6.93 10.44 -9.96
CA GLU A 181 -5.89 9.60 -10.54
C GLU A 181 -5.04 9.01 -9.42
N LEU A 182 -4.74 7.71 -9.53
CA LEU A 182 -3.97 7.01 -8.50
C LEU A 182 -2.48 7.15 -8.76
N TRP A 183 -1.74 7.64 -7.77
CA TRP A 183 -0.29 7.67 -7.75
C TRP A 183 0.27 6.49 -6.98
N ILE A 184 1.28 5.84 -7.52
CA ILE A 184 1.80 4.56 -7.05
C ILE A 184 3.30 4.67 -6.90
N GLY A 185 3.76 4.70 -5.66
CA GLY A 185 5.17 4.63 -5.29
C GLY A 185 5.67 3.20 -5.31
N THR A 186 6.72 2.93 -6.06
CA THR A 186 7.30 1.60 -6.19
C THR A 186 8.80 1.59 -5.83
N ASN A 187 9.37 0.41 -5.83
CA ASN A 187 10.81 0.20 -5.70
C ASN A 187 11.61 0.57 -6.98
N ASN A 188 10.95 0.97 -8.05
CA ASN A 188 11.59 1.33 -9.33
C ASN A 188 10.98 2.57 -9.98
N GLY A 189 10.56 3.52 -9.19
CA GLY A 189 10.00 4.79 -9.63
C GLY A 189 8.55 5.01 -9.21
N LEU A 190 7.98 6.07 -9.74
CA LEU A 190 6.61 6.49 -9.52
C LEU A 190 5.77 6.14 -10.74
N SER A 191 4.51 5.78 -10.52
CA SER A 191 3.53 5.57 -11.59
C SER A 191 2.25 6.34 -11.30
N LYS A 192 1.60 6.82 -12.34
CA LYS A 192 0.26 7.40 -12.29
C LYS A 192 -0.69 6.52 -13.09
N PHE A 193 -1.87 6.23 -12.56
CA PHE A 193 -2.89 5.42 -13.20
C PHE A 193 -4.17 6.22 -13.42
N ASP A 194 -4.57 6.40 -14.66
CA ASP A 194 -5.76 7.15 -15.08
C ASP A 194 -7.05 6.32 -15.10
N GLY A 195 -6.99 5.07 -14.66
CA GLY A 195 -8.07 4.09 -14.74
C GLY A 195 -7.96 3.12 -15.92
N LYS A 196 -7.03 3.36 -16.86
CA LYS A 196 -6.80 2.53 -18.06
C LYS A 196 -5.33 2.19 -18.25
N THR A 197 -4.45 3.17 -18.16
CA THR A 197 -3.02 3.07 -18.48
C THR A 197 -2.14 3.58 -17.34
N PHE A 198 -0.91 3.06 -17.28
CA PHE A 198 0.13 3.51 -16.36
C PHE A 198 1.07 4.46 -17.08
N GLN A 199 1.27 5.64 -16.50
CA GLN A 199 2.32 6.60 -16.88
C GLN A 199 3.43 6.55 -15.83
N ASN A 200 4.65 6.20 -16.24
CA ASN A 200 5.77 6.00 -15.33
C ASN A 200 6.73 7.18 -15.33
N PHE A 201 7.23 7.52 -14.14
CA PHE A 201 8.20 8.57 -13.89
C PHE A 201 9.46 7.96 -13.24
N SER A 202 10.62 8.37 -13.74
CA SER A 202 11.92 7.88 -13.32
C SER A 202 12.92 9.04 -13.23
N ARG A 203 14.20 8.72 -13.04
CA ARG A 203 15.28 9.72 -13.04
C ARG A 203 15.35 10.56 -14.33
N ILE A 204 15.00 9.98 -15.47
CA ILE A 204 14.95 10.70 -16.76
C ILE A 204 13.94 11.84 -16.72
N ASN A 205 12.88 11.68 -15.91
CA ASN A 205 11.85 12.70 -15.72
C ASN A 205 12.15 13.63 -14.53
N GLY A 206 13.35 13.58 -13.93
CA GLY A 206 13.73 14.43 -12.80
C GLY A 206 13.45 13.81 -11.42
N LEU A 207 12.98 12.57 -11.33
CA LEU A 207 12.77 11.89 -10.06
C LEU A 207 14.11 11.46 -9.48
N GLU A 208 14.51 11.98 -8.33
CA GLU A 208 15.83 11.71 -7.75
C GLU A 208 15.98 10.29 -7.19
N SER A 209 14.90 9.69 -6.69
CA SER A 209 14.91 8.35 -6.11
C SER A 209 14.14 7.35 -6.96
N LYS A 210 14.65 6.10 -7.03
CA LYS A 210 13.91 4.96 -7.56
C LYS A 210 12.91 4.39 -6.55
N PHE A 211 13.24 4.50 -5.24
CA PHE A 211 12.40 3.99 -4.16
C PHE A 211 11.49 5.10 -3.68
N ILE A 212 10.19 4.91 -3.82
CA ILE A 212 9.19 5.89 -3.40
C ILE A 212 8.44 5.30 -2.22
N PHE A 213 8.72 5.81 -1.02
CA PHE A 213 8.21 5.28 0.24
C PHE A 213 6.96 5.98 0.75
N SER A 214 6.73 7.23 0.34
CA SER A 214 5.55 7.98 0.77
C SER A 214 5.08 8.94 -0.32
N LEU A 215 3.78 9.17 -0.35
CA LEU A 215 3.10 10.08 -1.26
C LEU A 215 2.08 10.88 -0.44
N GLU A 216 1.93 12.16 -0.76
CA GLU A 216 0.90 13.02 -0.15
C GLU A 216 0.41 14.03 -1.18
N SER A 217 -0.87 14.00 -1.47
CA SER A 217 -1.55 14.93 -2.36
C SER A 217 -2.13 16.09 -1.57
N THR A 218 -1.95 17.32 -2.06
CA THR A 218 -2.41 18.52 -1.38
C THR A 218 -3.55 19.21 -2.15
N LYS A 219 -4.35 20.00 -1.42
CA LYS A 219 -5.41 20.84 -2.01
C LYS A 219 -4.90 21.89 -3.00
N SER A 220 -3.60 22.17 -3.01
CA SER A 220 -2.94 23.09 -3.95
C SER A 220 -2.41 22.41 -5.20
N HIS A 221 -2.95 21.26 -5.58
CA HIS A 221 -2.53 20.47 -6.74
C HIS A 221 -1.04 20.12 -6.73
N SER A 222 -0.49 19.83 -5.56
CA SER A 222 0.88 19.35 -5.41
C SER A 222 0.88 17.92 -4.91
N LEU A 223 1.78 17.11 -5.45
CA LEU A 223 2.11 15.79 -4.94
C LEU A 223 3.51 15.83 -4.33
N TRP A 224 3.62 15.51 -3.06
CA TRP A 224 4.88 15.32 -2.37
C TRP A 224 5.28 13.86 -2.43
N ILE A 225 6.55 13.62 -2.72
CA ILE A 225 7.10 12.28 -2.98
C ILE A 225 8.32 12.09 -2.11
N GLY A 226 8.20 11.21 -1.12
CA GLY A 226 9.30 10.81 -0.25
C GLY A 226 10.04 9.61 -0.81
N GLY A 227 11.31 9.81 -1.15
CA GLY A 227 12.22 8.77 -1.64
C GLY A 227 13.35 8.47 -0.67
N HIS A 228 14.33 7.66 -1.12
CA HIS A 228 15.52 7.41 -0.32
C HIS A 228 16.40 8.65 -0.23
N LYS A 229 16.42 9.31 0.93
CA LYS A 229 17.12 10.57 1.21
C LYS A 229 16.70 11.75 0.32
N THR A 230 15.51 11.69 -0.26
CA THR A 230 15.00 12.73 -1.16
C THR A 230 13.57 13.09 -0.80
N LEU A 231 13.21 14.33 -1.04
CA LEU A 231 11.85 14.85 -1.02
C LEU A 231 11.63 15.66 -2.30
N THR A 232 10.73 15.19 -3.14
CA THR A 232 10.42 15.81 -4.42
C THR A 232 8.99 16.32 -4.39
N ARG A 233 8.75 17.49 -4.96
CA ARG A 233 7.42 18.05 -5.16
C ARG A 233 7.08 18.11 -6.64
N ILE A 234 5.92 17.58 -7.01
CA ILE A 234 5.33 17.74 -8.33
C ILE A 234 4.15 18.69 -8.23
N ILE A 235 4.05 19.65 -9.17
CA ILE A 235 2.86 20.46 -9.35
C ILE A 235 2.04 19.81 -10.45
N ILE A 236 0.78 19.49 -10.16
CA ILE A 236 -0.15 18.86 -11.08
C ILE A 236 -1.00 19.94 -11.74
N ASN A 237 -1.05 19.95 -13.05
CA ASN A 237 -1.96 20.84 -13.78
C ASN A 237 -3.42 20.47 -13.46
N PRO A 238 -4.23 21.38 -12.91
CA PRO A 238 -5.60 21.06 -12.49
C PRO A 238 -6.54 20.75 -13.67
N GLU A 239 -6.21 21.20 -14.88
CA GLU A 239 -7.03 20.98 -16.09
C GLU A 239 -6.72 19.63 -16.75
N THR A 240 -5.46 19.22 -16.77
CA THR A 240 -5.01 18.03 -17.50
C THR A 240 -4.63 16.87 -16.62
N GLY A 241 -4.47 17.08 -15.29
CA GLY A 241 -3.94 16.08 -14.35
C GLY A 241 -2.46 15.75 -14.58
N ASN A 242 -1.78 16.40 -15.52
CA ASN A 242 -0.39 16.10 -15.84
C ASN A 242 0.58 16.91 -14.96
N PRO A 243 1.75 16.34 -14.63
CA PRO A 243 2.80 17.09 -13.95
C PRO A 243 3.28 18.27 -14.80
N LEU A 244 3.36 19.46 -14.20
CA LEU A 244 3.91 20.65 -14.85
C LEU A 244 5.42 20.70 -14.73
N ASN A 245 5.97 20.37 -13.56
CA ASN A 245 7.41 20.34 -13.27
C ASN A 245 7.71 19.32 -12.17
N LEU A 246 8.85 18.63 -12.27
CA LEU A 246 9.51 17.93 -11.18
C LEU A 246 10.53 18.90 -10.57
N GLN A 247 10.33 19.32 -9.32
CA GLN A 247 11.22 20.22 -8.59
C GLN A 247 11.82 19.51 -7.38
#